data_4903eb8e875ce75293325bec1f9731c5
#
_entry.id   4903eb8e875ce75293325bec1f9731c5
#
_cell.length_a   1.000
_cell.length_b   1.000
_cell.length_c   1.000
_cell.angle_alpha   90.00
_cell.angle_beta   90.00
_cell.angle_gamma   90.00
#
_symmetry.space_group_name_H-M   'P 1'
#
loop_
_entity.id
_entity.type
_entity.pdbx_description
1 polymer ?
#
loop_
_entity_poly.entity_id
_entity_poly.type
_entity_poly.pdbx_seq_one_letter_code
_entity_poly.pdbx_strand_id
1 'polypeptide(L)'
;MLFRSRVTEINRVVDGDTIDVTIDLGFDLYKKERVRVAGVDTPEKRTRNLEEKALGIDATNWLKDKLEGAIDGDDELTIRTELVGGVGKYGRLLGWLYIGDATVSINEEMIGEGYAWPYDGGTKQKDFEELRQLRRARGTLTE
;
A
#
# COMPACT_ATOMS: atom_id res chain seq x y z
N MET A 1 0.97 1.39 -22.21
CA MET A 1 1.94 2.28 -21.55
C MET A 1 1.43 2.67 -20.19
N LEU A 2 2.27 2.57 -19.19
CA LEU A 2 1.89 2.89 -17.82
C LEU A 2 2.43 4.26 -17.46
N PHE A 3 1.55 5.13 -17.00
CA PHE A 3 1.93 6.48 -16.59
C PHE A 3 2.20 6.52 -15.11
N ARG A 4 3.24 7.24 -14.73
CA ARG A 4 3.47 7.61 -13.34
C ARG A 4 2.96 9.02 -13.15
N SER A 5 2.08 9.20 -12.16
CA SER A 5 1.57 10.50 -11.76
C SER A 5 2.08 10.83 -10.37
N ARG A 6 2.23 12.12 -10.08
CA ARG A 6 2.63 12.55 -8.76
C ARG A 6 1.46 12.47 -7.79
N VAL A 7 1.73 11.95 -6.60
CA VAL A 7 0.78 12.00 -5.48
C VAL A 7 1.09 13.25 -4.68
N THR A 8 0.13 14.14 -4.56
CA THR A 8 0.32 15.42 -3.88
C THR A 8 -0.15 15.41 -2.43
N GLU A 9 -1.06 14.50 -2.08
CA GLU A 9 -1.62 14.43 -0.74
C GLU A 9 -2.05 13.01 -0.41
N ILE A 10 -1.79 12.58 0.81
CA ILE A 10 -2.35 11.37 1.37
C ILE A 10 -3.56 11.78 2.20
N ASN A 11 -4.76 11.55 1.67
CA ASN A 11 -5.99 11.94 2.34
C ASN A 11 -6.33 10.99 3.49
N ARG A 12 -6.07 9.70 3.30
CA ARG A 12 -6.29 8.68 4.32
C ARG A 12 -5.61 7.37 3.96
N VAL A 13 -4.99 6.73 4.93
CA VAL A 13 -4.60 5.31 4.82
C VAL A 13 -5.71 4.51 5.51
N VAL A 14 -6.55 3.86 4.70
CA VAL A 14 -7.73 3.14 5.20
C VAL A 14 -7.30 1.89 5.95
N ASP A 15 -6.43 1.12 5.32
CA ASP A 15 -5.73 -0.04 5.91
C ASP A 15 -4.44 -0.30 5.13
N GLY A 16 -3.76 -1.41 5.40
CA GLY A 16 -2.44 -1.66 4.81
C GLY A 16 -2.44 -1.85 3.30
N ASP A 17 -3.59 -2.04 2.66
CA ASP A 17 -3.70 -2.26 1.22
C ASP A 17 -4.66 -1.31 0.52
N THR A 18 -5.19 -0.29 1.22
CA THR A 18 -6.15 0.66 0.63
C THR A 18 -5.86 2.07 1.12
N ILE A 19 -5.70 2.98 0.17
CA ILE A 19 -5.37 4.39 0.45
C ILE A 19 -6.29 5.32 -0.32
N ASP A 20 -6.56 6.49 0.26
CA ASP A 20 -7.21 7.61 -0.41
C ASP A 20 -6.16 8.69 -0.64
N VAL A 21 -5.96 9.08 -1.90
CA VAL A 21 -4.89 10.00 -2.31
C VAL A 21 -5.42 11.06 -3.27
N THR A 22 -4.68 12.16 -3.37
CA THR A 22 -4.88 13.17 -4.40
C THR A 22 -3.77 13.03 -5.42
N ILE A 23 -4.15 12.87 -6.68
CA ILE A 23 -3.23 12.64 -7.81
C ILE A 23 -3.22 13.87 -8.70
N ASP A 24 -2.03 14.32 -9.07
CA ASP A 24 -1.81 15.39 -10.04
C ASP A 24 -1.93 14.81 -11.45
N LEU A 25 -2.97 15.25 -12.19
CA LEU A 25 -3.22 14.81 -13.55
C LEU A 25 -2.56 15.73 -14.60
N GLY A 26 -1.84 16.74 -14.16
CA GLY A 26 -1.30 17.78 -15.03
C GLY A 26 -2.33 18.89 -15.30
N PHE A 27 -1.89 19.99 -15.91
CA PHE A 27 -2.74 21.13 -16.27
C PHE A 27 -3.52 21.71 -15.08
N ASP A 28 -2.94 21.67 -13.88
CA ASP A 28 -3.60 22.10 -12.64
C ASP A 28 -4.88 21.29 -12.30
N LEU A 29 -4.97 20.07 -12.81
CA LEU A 29 -6.07 19.15 -12.50
C LEU A 29 -5.62 18.13 -11.45
N TYR A 30 -6.42 18.00 -10.41
CA TYR A 30 -6.16 17.08 -9.30
C TYR A 30 -7.38 16.21 -9.09
N LYS A 31 -7.15 14.93 -8.78
CA LYS A 31 -8.24 14.00 -8.55
C LYS A 31 -8.02 13.21 -7.28
N LYS A 32 -9.04 13.14 -6.44
CA LYS A 32 -9.05 12.27 -5.26
C LYS A 32 -9.51 10.89 -5.67
N GLU A 33 -8.72 9.87 -5.33
CA GLU A 33 -9.00 8.49 -5.69
C GLU A 33 -8.75 7.56 -4.52
N ARG A 34 -9.60 6.53 -4.43
CA ARG A 34 -9.31 5.37 -3.59
C ARG A 34 -8.53 4.36 -4.42
N VAL A 35 -7.37 3.96 -3.91
CA VAL A 35 -6.44 3.08 -4.60
C VAL A 35 -6.18 1.85 -3.75
N ARG A 36 -6.27 0.68 -4.38
CA ARG A 36 -5.79 -0.55 -3.78
C ARG A 36 -4.30 -0.68 -4.09
N VAL A 37 -3.52 -0.94 -3.05
CA VAL A 37 -2.07 -1.16 -3.21
C VAL A 37 -1.86 -2.49 -3.93
N ALA A 38 -1.32 -2.41 -5.14
CA ALA A 38 -1.27 -3.55 -6.05
C ALA A 38 -0.28 -4.62 -5.59
N GLY A 39 -0.63 -5.87 -5.83
CA GLY A 39 0.26 -7.01 -5.60
C GLY A 39 0.44 -7.42 -4.16
N VAL A 40 -0.27 -6.80 -3.22
CA VAL A 40 -0.16 -7.09 -1.79
C VAL A 40 -1.50 -7.45 -1.17
N ASP A 41 -1.45 -8.29 -0.14
CA ASP A 41 -2.55 -8.52 0.77
C ASP A 41 -2.03 -8.35 2.20
N THR A 42 -2.77 -7.64 3.03
CA THR A 42 -2.37 -7.36 4.41
C THR A 42 -3.33 -8.02 5.40
N PRO A 43 -2.86 -8.30 6.62
CA PRO A 43 -3.77 -8.78 7.67
C PRO A 43 -4.90 -7.79 7.90
N GLU A 44 -6.07 -8.32 8.26
CA GLU A 44 -7.25 -7.51 8.50
C GLU A 44 -7.10 -6.70 9.79
N LYS A 45 -7.39 -5.42 9.70
CA LYS A 45 -7.43 -4.54 10.85
C LYS A 45 -8.77 -4.63 11.59
N ARG A 46 -9.85 -4.88 10.86
CA ARG A 46 -11.21 -5.00 11.39
C ARG A 46 -11.59 -6.46 11.51
N THR A 47 -11.09 -7.10 12.55
CA THR A 47 -11.32 -8.52 12.81
C THR A 47 -11.40 -8.77 14.31
N ARG A 48 -12.07 -9.87 14.70
CA ARG A 48 -12.10 -10.33 16.09
C ARG A 48 -10.85 -11.14 16.47
N ASN A 49 -10.09 -11.58 15.47
CA ASN A 49 -8.83 -12.26 15.71
C ASN A 49 -7.77 -11.23 16.12
N LEU A 50 -7.41 -11.22 17.39
CA LEU A 50 -6.50 -10.21 17.95
C LEU A 50 -5.11 -10.25 17.36
N GLU A 51 -4.64 -11.44 16.99
CA GLU A 51 -3.35 -11.62 16.33
C GLU A 51 -3.34 -10.97 14.95
N GLU A 52 -4.33 -11.28 14.14
CA GLU A 52 -4.49 -10.68 12.81
C GLU A 52 -4.67 -9.17 12.91
N LYS A 53 -5.50 -8.71 13.85
CA LYS A 53 -5.76 -7.29 14.06
C LYS A 53 -4.48 -6.51 14.37
N ALA A 54 -3.63 -7.04 15.24
CA ALA A 54 -2.36 -6.40 15.59
C ALA A 54 -1.46 -6.26 14.38
N LEU A 55 -1.35 -7.32 13.57
CA LEU A 55 -0.55 -7.29 12.34
C LEU A 55 -1.14 -6.33 11.30
N GLY A 56 -2.47 -6.26 11.22
CA GLY A 56 -3.15 -5.33 10.31
C GLY A 56 -2.96 -3.87 10.69
N ILE A 57 -2.98 -3.56 11.98
CA ILE A 57 -2.70 -2.21 12.49
C ILE A 57 -1.24 -1.84 12.19
N ASP A 58 -0.31 -2.77 12.41
CA ASP A 58 1.11 -2.55 12.12
C ASP A 58 1.34 -2.26 10.63
N ALA A 59 0.70 -3.03 9.74
CA ALA A 59 0.81 -2.81 8.30
C ALA A 59 0.27 -1.44 7.90
N THR A 60 -0.87 -1.04 8.46
CA THR A 60 -1.48 0.26 8.21
C THR A 60 -0.56 1.39 8.66
N ASN A 61 0.00 1.28 9.85
CA ASN A 61 0.90 2.31 10.39
C ASN A 61 2.21 2.40 9.60
N TRP A 62 2.77 1.26 9.20
CA TRP A 62 3.98 1.25 8.38
C TRP A 62 3.75 1.99 7.06
N LEU A 63 2.64 1.67 6.38
CA LEU A 63 2.30 2.29 5.10
C LEU A 63 2.06 3.80 5.28
N LYS A 64 1.32 4.18 6.31
CA LYS A 64 1.04 5.58 6.61
C LYS A 64 2.33 6.36 6.83
N ASP A 65 3.22 5.87 7.67
CA ASP A 65 4.49 6.52 7.97
C ASP A 65 5.36 6.66 6.72
N LYS A 66 5.38 5.61 5.90
CA LYS A 66 6.16 5.59 4.65
C LYS A 66 5.65 6.65 3.67
N LEU A 67 4.33 6.71 3.46
CA LEU A 67 3.71 7.63 2.52
C LEU A 67 3.77 9.08 3.01
N GLU A 68 3.48 9.33 4.27
CA GLU A 68 3.56 10.68 4.85
C GLU A 68 5.00 11.19 4.85
N GLY A 69 5.96 10.32 5.16
CA GLY A 69 7.37 10.66 5.09
C GLY A 69 7.81 11.03 3.68
N ALA A 70 7.28 10.35 2.67
CA ALA A 70 7.58 10.68 1.27
C ALA A 70 6.99 12.04 0.87
N ILE A 71 5.75 12.33 1.29
CA ILE A 71 5.10 13.62 0.99
C ILE A 71 5.84 14.79 1.66
N ASP A 72 6.28 14.59 2.90
CA ASP A 72 6.98 15.63 3.68
C ASP A 72 8.46 15.75 3.33
N GLY A 73 9.01 14.78 2.59
CA GLY A 73 10.42 14.75 2.23
C GLY A 73 10.74 15.49 0.94
N ASP A 74 12.01 15.44 0.54
CA ASP A 74 12.50 16.09 -0.67
C ASP A 74 12.23 15.26 -1.93
N ASP A 75 12.00 13.96 -1.78
CA ASP A 75 11.75 13.06 -2.89
C ASP A 75 10.27 13.05 -3.27
N GLU A 76 10.01 12.95 -4.57
CA GLU A 76 8.67 12.93 -5.10
C GLU A 76 8.03 11.56 -4.91
N LEU A 77 6.78 11.53 -4.42
CA LEU A 77 5.98 10.31 -4.39
C LEU A 77 5.21 10.20 -5.70
N THR A 78 5.42 9.10 -6.42
CA THR A 78 4.70 8.84 -7.67
C THR A 78 3.89 7.57 -7.57
N ILE A 79 2.83 7.49 -8.38
CA ILE A 79 1.97 6.33 -8.47
C ILE A 79 1.81 5.92 -9.93
N ARG A 80 1.93 4.62 -10.18
CA ARG A 80 1.57 4.01 -11.45
C ARG A 80 0.25 3.30 -11.23
N THR A 81 -0.75 3.61 -12.03
CA THR A 81 -2.10 3.10 -11.81
C THR A 81 -2.56 2.17 -12.93
N GLU A 82 -3.42 1.23 -12.58
CA GLU A 82 -4.09 0.34 -13.51
C GLU A 82 -5.52 0.14 -13.05
N LEU A 83 -6.48 0.32 -13.95
CA LEU A 83 -7.89 0.05 -13.67
C LEU A 83 -8.19 -1.41 -14.04
N VAL A 84 -8.53 -2.21 -13.04
CA VAL A 84 -8.83 -3.63 -13.20
C VAL A 84 -10.31 -3.88 -12.96
N GLY A 85 -10.93 -4.72 -13.81
CA GLY A 85 -12.36 -5.01 -13.71
C GLY A 85 -13.25 -4.00 -14.42
N GLY A 86 -12.65 -3.08 -15.17
CA GLY A 86 -13.38 -2.07 -15.92
C GLY A 86 -14.01 -1.00 -15.04
N VAL A 87 -14.92 -0.23 -15.63
CA VAL A 87 -15.69 0.81 -14.95
C VAL A 87 -16.94 0.18 -14.36
N GLY A 88 -17.20 0.44 -13.09
CA GLY A 88 -18.43 0.00 -12.45
C GLY A 88 -18.21 -0.55 -11.05
N LYS A 89 -19.20 -1.31 -10.56
CA LYS A 89 -19.28 -1.76 -9.17
C LYS A 89 -18.05 -2.53 -8.69
N TYR A 90 -17.42 -3.30 -9.56
CA TYR A 90 -16.26 -4.13 -9.21
C TYR A 90 -14.95 -3.61 -9.81
N GLY A 91 -14.99 -2.46 -10.47
CA GLY A 91 -13.79 -1.81 -10.97
C GLY A 91 -12.92 -1.32 -9.81
N ARG A 92 -11.64 -1.63 -9.85
CA ARG A 92 -10.68 -1.21 -8.82
C ARG A 92 -9.50 -0.53 -9.46
N LEU A 93 -9.11 0.62 -8.89
CA LEU A 93 -7.89 1.28 -9.27
C LEU A 93 -6.76 0.68 -8.44
N LEU A 94 -5.82 0.02 -9.13
CA LEU A 94 -4.63 -0.53 -8.52
C LEU A 94 -3.49 0.46 -8.65
N GLY A 95 -2.64 0.54 -7.62
CA GLY A 95 -1.51 1.46 -7.62
C GLY A 95 -0.22 0.83 -7.15
N TRP A 96 0.87 1.15 -7.85
CA TRP A 96 2.25 0.88 -7.46
C TRP A 96 2.89 2.22 -7.08
N LEU A 97 3.45 2.29 -5.89
CA LEU A 97 3.95 3.54 -5.30
C LEU A 97 5.47 3.55 -5.28
N TYR A 98 6.06 4.69 -5.67
CA TYR A 98 7.51 4.84 -5.77
C TYR A 98 7.95 6.16 -5.14
N ILE A 99 9.09 6.15 -4.47
CA ILE A 99 9.70 7.35 -3.90
C ILE A 99 10.92 7.72 -4.75
N GLY A 100 10.92 8.93 -5.30
CA GLY A 100 12.04 9.45 -6.11
C GLY A 100 12.33 8.53 -7.30
N ASP A 101 13.61 8.22 -7.49
CA ASP A 101 14.08 7.36 -8.59
C ASP A 101 14.12 5.88 -8.22
N ALA A 102 13.49 5.48 -7.12
CA ALA A 102 13.53 4.09 -6.67
C ALA A 102 12.96 3.15 -7.73
N THR A 103 13.65 2.04 -7.95
CA THR A 103 13.19 0.98 -8.87
C THR A 103 12.32 -0.03 -8.14
N VAL A 104 12.45 -0.11 -6.80
CA VAL A 104 11.63 -0.97 -5.96
C VAL A 104 10.44 -0.16 -5.46
N SER A 105 9.24 -0.68 -5.67
CA SER A 105 8.02 -0.02 -5.20
C SER A 105 7.87 -0.15 -3.69
N ILE A 106 7.10 0.76 -3.10
CA ILE A 106 6.68 0.64 -1.69
C ILE A 106 5.90 -0.67 -1.50
N ASN A 107 5.14 -1.10 -2.52
CA ASN A 107 4.42 -2.37 -2.54
C ASN A 107 5.36 -3.56 -2.28
N GLU A 108 6.45 -3.65 -3.04
CA GLU A 108 7.45 -4.72 -2.87
C GLU A 108 8.18 -4.61 -1.53
N GLU A 109 8.48 -3.40 -1.12
CA GLU A 109 9.14 -3.14 0.17
C GLU A 109 8.29 -3.62 1.34
N MET A 110 6.97 -3.39 1.29
CA MET A 110 6.02 -3.86 2.30
C MET A 110 6.08 -5.38 2.47
N ILE A 111 6.16 -6.11 1.36
CA ILE A 111 6.29 -7.57 1.38
C ILE A 111 7.64 -7.98 1.99
N GLY A 112 8.72 -7.37 1.53
CA GLY A 112 10.06 -7.69 2.01
C GLY A 112 10.27 -7.41 3.50
N GLU A 113 9.58 -6.41 4.04
CA GLU A 113 9.63 -6.05 5.46
C GLU A 113 8.68 -6.89 6.34
N GLY A 114 7.85 -7.75 5.75
CA GLY A 114 6.99 -8.67 6.49
C GLY A 114 5.66 -8.08 6.95
N TYR A 115 5.18 -7.03 6.29
CA TYR A 115 3.88 -6.44 6.60
C TYR A 115 2.75 -6.93 5.71
N ALA A 116 3.08 -7.56 4.59
CA ALA A 116 2.10 -8.04 3.61
C ALA A 116 2.56 -9.32 2.95
N TRP A 117 1.60 -10.05 2.40
CA TRP A 117 1.85 -11.20 1.53
C TRP A 117 1.79 -10.76 0.07
N PRO A 118 2.53 -11.42 -0.84
CA PRO A 118 2.29 -11.25 -2.27
C PRO A 118 0.88 -11.70 -2.62
N TYR A 119 0.22 -10.96 -3.50
CA TYR A 119 -1.15 -11.27 -3.89
C TYR A 119 -1.36 -10.97 -5.38
N ASP A 120 -1.87 -11.95 -6.12
CA ASP A 120 -2.11 -11.86 -7.55
C ASP A 120 -3.60 -11.75 -7.95
N GLY A 121 -4.48 -11.64 -6.95
CA GLY A 121 -5.92 -11.60 -7.17
C GLY A 121 -6.63 -12.93 -6.99
N GLY A 122 -5.88 -14.01 -6.75
CA GLY A 122 -6.43 -15.34 -6.51
C GLY A 122 -6.84 -15.58 -5.06
N THR A 123 -6.68 -16.82 -4.61
CA THR A 123 -6.97 -17.22 -3.23
C THR A 123 -5.96 -16.61 -2.27
N LYS A 124 -6.44 -15.96 -1.23
CA LYS A 124 -5.59 -15.38 -0.20
C LYS A 124 -4.99 -16.47 0.70
N GLN A 125 -3.69 -16.41 0.90
CA GLN A 125 -2.94 -17.28 1.78
C GLN A 125 -2.55 -16.49 3.03
N LYS A 126 -3.19 -16.80 4.17
CA LYS A 126 -2.96 -16.03 5.41
C LYS A 126 -2.06 -16.79 6.36
N ASP A 127 -0.76 -16.75 6.11
CA ASP A 127 0.26 -17.34 6.98
C ASP A 127 0.87 -16.25 7.87
N PHE A 128 0.27 -16.06 9.04
CA PHE A 128 0.72 -15.02 9.98
C PHE A 128 2.11 -15.29 10.52
N GLU A 129 2.50 -16.55 10.66
CA GLU A 129 3.83 -16.91 11.18
C GLU A 129 4.92 -16.50 10.20
N GLU A 130 4.67 -16.61 8.90
CA GLU A 130 5.59 -16.12 7.87
C GLU A 130 5.87 -14.63 8.04
N LEU A 131 4.84 -13.82 8.24
CA LEU A 131 5.00 -12.39 8.48
C LEU A 131 5.78 -12.12 9.76
N ARG A 132 5.48 -12.84 10.83
CA ARG A 132 6.19 -12.66 12.10
C ARG A 132 7.66 -13.04 11.98
N GLN A 133 7.99 -14.11 11.27
CA GLN A 133 9.38 -14.50 11.05
C GLN A 133 10.16 -13.44 10.30
N LEU A 134 9.60 -12.89 9.23
CA LEU A 134 10.22 -11.79 8.50
C LEU A 134 10.44 -10.58 9.39
N ARG A 135 9.46 -10.22 10.19
CA ARG A 135 9.54 -9.06 11.05
C ARG A 135 10.50 -9.26 12.22
N ARG A 136 10.61 -10.48 12.76
CA ARG A 136 11.63 -10.81 13.76
C ARG A 136 13.03 -10.66 13.18
N ALA A 137 13.24 -11.15 11.96
CA ALA A 137 14.51 -11.02 11.26
C ALA A 137 14.88 -9.56 11.01
N ARG A 138 13.90 -8.68 10.86
CA ARG A 138 14.09 -7.22 10.67
C ARG A 138 14.16 -6.46 11.99
N GLY A 139 13.83 -7.09 13.11
CA GLY A 139 13.81 -6.43 14.41
C GLY A 139 12.64 -5.47 14.61
N THR A 140 11.54 -5.66 13.87
CA THR A 140 10.39 -4.75 13.86
C THR A 140 9.16 -5.33 14.56
N LEU A 141 9.21 -6.57 15.02
CA LEU A 141 8.08 -7.18 15.70
C LEU A 141 8.14 -6.85 17.20
N THR A 142 7.05 -6.27 17.70
CA THR A 142 6.87 -6.03 19.13
C THR A 142 6.12 -7.23 19.72
N GLU A 143 6.76 -7.92 20.64
CA GLU A 143 6.17 -9.10 21.31
C GLU A 143 5.78 -8.79 22.75
#